data_451a50857f859265a44026a9f0490756
#
_entry.id   451a50857f859265a44026a9f0490756
#
_cell.length_a   1.000
_cell.length_b   1.000
_cell.length_c   1.000
_cell.angle_alpha   90.00
_cell.angle_beta   90.00
_cell.angle_gamma   90.00
#
_symmetry.space_group_name_H-M   'P 1'
#
loop_
_entity.id
_entity.type
_entity.pdbx_description
1 polymer ?
#
loop_
_entity_poly.entity_id
_entity_poly.type
_entity_poly.pdbx_seq_one_letter_code
_entity_poly.pdbx_strand_id
1 'polypeptide(L)'
;MLHTDSQQQVRGINADYLNLLKRALNIKLTLREYADHQKAMDALEEGEVDIVLSHLVTSPPLNNDIAATKPLIITFPALVTTLHDSMRPLTSPKPVNIARVANYPPDEVIHQSFPKATIISFTNLYQALASVSAGHNDYFIGSNIITSSMISRYFTHSLNVVKYYNSPRQYNFFLTRKESVILNEVLNRFVDALTNEVRYEVSQNWLDTGNLAFLNKPLELTEHEKQWIKQHPNLKVLENPYSPPYSMTDENGSVRGVMGDILNIITLQTGLNFSPITVSHNIHAGTQLSPGGWDIIPGAIYSEDRENNVLFAEAFITTPYVFVMQKAPDSEQTLKKGMKVAIPYYYELHSQLKEMYPEVEWIQVDNASAAFHKVKEGELDALVATQLNSRYMIDHYYPNELYHFLIPGVPNASLSFAFPRGEPELKDIINKALNAIPPSEVLRLTEKWIKMPNVTIDTWDLYSEQFYIVTTLSVLLVGSSLLWGFYLLRSVRRRKVIQGDLENQISFRKALSDSLPNPTYVVNWQGNVISHNSAFEHYFTADYYKNAMLPLENSDSPFKDVFSNAHEVKAETKENRTIYTQVFEIDNGIEKRCINHWHTLCNLPASDNAVYICGWQDITETRDLINALEVEKIKR
;
A
#
# COMPACT_ATOMS: atom_id res chain seq x y z
N MET A 1 -7.58 36.99 25.88
CA MET A 1 -8.61 36.68 26.89
C MET A 1 -9.41 37.92 27.31
N LEU A 2 -8.79 39.01 27.68
CA LEU A 2 -9.39 40.33 27.78
C LEU A 2 -8.70 41.26 26.78
N HIS A 3 -9.43 42.13 26.12
CA HIS A 3 -8.90 43.22 25.29
C HIS A 3 -9.91 44.39 25.30
N THR A 4 -9.40 45.57 25.13
CA THR A 4 -10.22 46.77 25.00
C THR A 4 -10.39 47.09 23.53
N ASP A 5 -11.64 47.22 23.06
CA ASP A 5 -11.93 47.56 21.68
C ASP A 5 -11.74 49.05 21.40
N SER A 6 -11.91 49.46 20.14
CA SER A 6 -11.80 50.88 19.73
C SER A 6 -12.85 51.82 20.37
N GLN A 7 -13.88 51.25 20.99
CA GLN A 7 -14.94 51.98 21.73
C GLN A 7 -14.70 51.98 23.25
N GLN A 8 -13.49 51.60 23.69
CA GLN A 8 -13.12 51.44 25.12
C GLN A 8 -13.97 50.42 25.88
N GLN A 9 -14.61 49.44 25.16
CA GLN A 9 -15.35 48.37 25.81
C GLN A 9 -14.40 47.16 25.99
N VAL A 10 -14.42 46.60 27.18
CA VAL A 10 -13.64 45.38 27.48
C VAL A 10 -14.39 44.19 26.91
N ARG A 11 -13.74 43.50 26.00
CA ARG A 11 -14.21 42.27 25.32
C ARG A 11 -13.30 41.09 25.58
N GLY A 12 -13.80 39.90 25.29
CA GLY A 12 -13.09 38.66 25.46
C GLY A 12 -13.82 37.69 26.37
N ILE A 13 -13.44 36.42 26.34
CA ILE A 13 -14.07 35.35 27.10
C ILE A 13 -14.12 35.67 28.62
N ASN A 14 -13.08 36.30 29.17
CA ASN A 14 -13.04 36.71 30.55
C ASN A 14 -14.03 37.87 30.84
N ALA A 15 -14.29 38.76 29.86
CA ALA A 15 -15.28 39.82 29.99
C ALA A 15 -16.68 39.25 30.07
N ASP A 16 -16.97 38.20 29.29
CA ASP A 16 -18.29 37.56 29.35
C ASP A 16 -18.52 36.85 30.69
N TYR A 17 -17.52 36.19 31.26
CA TYR A 17 -17.60 35.62 32.60
C TYR A 17 -17.78 36.71 33.68
N LEU A 18 -17.09 37.84 33.57
CA LEU A 18 -17.32 38.99 34.47
C LEU A 18 -18.72 39.56 34.33
N ASN A 19 -19.27 39.62 33.13
CA ASN A 19 -20.65 40.04 32.89
C ASN A 19 -21.67 39.04 33.47
N LEU A 20 -21.39 37.73 33.41
CA LEU A 20 -22.20 36.71 34.08
C LEU A 20 -22.12 36.87 35.61
N LEU A 21 -20.94 37.06 36.18
CA LEU A 21 -20.72 37.30 37.60
C LEU A 21 -21.51 38.54 38.06
N LYS A 22 -21.41 39.66 37.33
CA LYS A 22 -22.15 40.90 37.60
C LYS A 22 -23.66 40.66 37.64
N ARG A 23 -24.21 39.90 36.68
CA ARG A 23 -25.65 39.58 36.64
C ARG A 23 -26.06 38.61 37.74
N ALA A 24 -25.28 37.53 37.98
CA ALA A 24 -25.61 36.52 38.97
C ALA A 24 -25.64 37.08 40.41
N LEU A 25 -24.74 37.99 40.72
CA LEU A 25 -24.63 38.58 42.05
C LEU A 25 -25.31 39.94 42.19
N ASN A 26 -25.85 40.49 41.08
CA ASN A 26 -26.43 41.83 41.01
C ASN A 26 -25.50 42.93 41.59
N ILE A 27 -24.22 42.87 41.25
CA ILE A 27 -23.18 43.80 41.72
C ILE A 27 -22.71 44.71 40.58
N LYS A 28 -22.15 45.86 40.97
CA LYS A 28 -21.45 46.76 40.05
C LYS A 28 -19.95 46.38 40.06
N LEU A 29 -19.42 46.01 38.92
CA LEU A 29 -17.98 45.79 38.72
C LEU A 29 -17.34 47.02 38.07
N THR A 30 -16.24 47.48 38.63
CA THR A 30 -15.41 48.53 38.04
C THR A 30 -14.11 47.88 37.58
N LEU A 31 -13.81 47.97 36.29
CA LEU A 31 -12.58 47.43 35.73
C LEU A 31 -11.49 48.49 35.74
N ARG A 32 -10.30 48.10 36.19
CA ARG A 32 -9.06 48.88 36.12
C ARG A 32 -8.05 48.17 35.24
N GLU A 33 -7.40 48.89 34.34
CA GLU A 33 -6.37 48.37 33.44
C GLU A 33 -5.00 48.69 34.00
N TYR A 34 -4.11 47.70 34.01
CA TYR A 34 -2.72 47.82 34.43
C TYR A 34 -1.79 47.46 33.27
N ALA A 35 -0.60 48.04 33.26
CA ALA A 35 0.36 47.88 32.17
C ALA A 35 0.86 46.42 32.01
N ASP A 36 0.93 45.69 33.12
CA ASP A 36 1.32 44.28 33.18
C ASP A 36 0.66 43.56 34.38
N HIS A 37 0.76 42.23 34.38
CA HIS A 37 0.15 41.38 35.40
C HIS A 37 0.75 41.62 36.79
N GLN A 38 2.07 41.91 36.87
CA GLN A 38 2.70 42.13 38.19
C GLN A 38 2.11 43.35 38.86
N LYS A 39 1.92 44.48 38.15
CA LYS A 39 1.27 45.65 38.70
C LYS A 39 -0.16 45.43 39.12
N ALA A 40 -0.90 44.54 38.41
CA ALA A 40 -2.25 44.18 38.86
C ALA A 40 -2.21 43.35 40.15
N MET A 41 -1.19 42.50 40.33
CA MET A 41 -0.95 41.73 41.55
C MET A 41 -0.57 42.64 42.72
N ASP A 42 0.33 43.60 42.49
CA ASP A 42 0.74 44.57 43.51
C ASP A 42 -0.48 45.38 44.00
N ALA A 43 -1.32 45.83 43.05
CA ALA A 43 -2.58 46.55 43.37
C ALA A 43 -3.59 45.68 44.17
N LEU A 44 -3.61 44.34 43.94
CA LEU A 44 -4.43 43.41 44.71
C LEU A 44 -3.89 43.28 46.14
N GLU A 45 -2.57 43.16 46.32
CA GLU A 45 -1.92 43.08 47.65
C GLU A 45 -2.08 44.37 48.44
N GLU A 46 -1.98 45.54 47.78
CA GLU A 46 -2.19 46.86 48.37
C GLU A 46 -3.65 47.19 48.66
N GLY A 47 -4.59 46.40 48.15
CA GLY A 47 -6.02 46.61 48.38
C GLY A 47 -6.67 47.64 47.45
N GLU A 48 -5.98 48.08 46.41
CA GLU A 48 -6.55 48.99 45.39
C GLU A 48 -7.61 48.28 44.53
N VAL A 49 -7.48 46.96 44.32
CA VAL A 49 -8.47 46.11 43.66
C VAL A 49 -8.83 44.92 44.54
N ASP A 50 -10.05 44.39 44.36
CA ASP A 50 -10.54 43.25 45.14
C ASP A 50 -10.33 41.90 44.45
N ILE A 51 -10.26 41.89 43.11
CA ILE A 51 -10.18 40.69 42.29
C ILE A 51 -9.20 40.95 41.15
N VAL A 52 -8.31 40.00 40.93
CA VAL A 52 -7.49 39.91 39.72
C VAL A 52 -7.78 38.60 39.01
N LEU A 53 -7.92 38.62 37.67
CA LEU A 53 -7.93 37.41 36.85
C LEU A 53 -6.50 36.99 36.53
N SER A 54 -6.12 35.77 36.92
CA SER A 54 -4.78 35.28 36.64
C SER A 54 -4.52 35.15 35.13
N HIS A 55 -3.26 35.12 34.74
CA HIS A 55 -2.87 34.55 33.46
C HIS A 55 -3.18 33.05 33.42
N LEU A 56 -3.01 32.45 32.24
CA LEU A 56 -3.01 30.99 32.13
C LEU A 56 -1.73 30.47 32.79
N VAL A 57 -1.88 29.74 33.90
CA VAL A 57 -0.80 29.16 34.67
C VAL A 57 -1.01 27.67 34.91
N THR A 58 0.07 26.90 35.06
CA THR A 58 -0.01 25.44 35.29
C THR A 58 -0.39 25.06 36.72
N SER A 59 -0.27 26.01 37.66
CA SER A 59 -0.69 25.85 39.07
C SER A 59 -1.16 27.18 39.62
N PRO A 60 -2.01 27.18 40.67
CA PRO A 60 -2.35 28.44 41.36
C PRO A 60 -1.09 29.13 41.87
N PRO A 61 -1.06 30.48 41.86
CA PRO A 61 0.05 31.21 42.43
C PRO A 61 0.18 30.87 43.95
N LEU A 62 1.37 30.41 44.32
CA LEU A 62 1.72 30.15 45.70
C LEU A 62 2.20 31.45 46.35
N ASN A 63 1.29 32.23 46.88
CA ASN A 63 1.58 33.42 47.69
C ASN A 63 0.88 33.30 49.06
N ASN A 64 1.55 33.72 50.10
CA ASN A 64 0.95 33.67 51.45
C ASN A 64 -0.21 34.65 51.63
N ASP A 65 -0.30 35.69 50.82
CA ASP A 65 -1.26 36.77 50.96
C ASP A 65 -2.38 36.69 49.91
N ILE A 66 -2.25 35.80 48.92
CA ILE A 66 -3.22 35.63 47.82
C ILE A 66 -3.93 34.29 47.94
N ALA A 67 -5.21 34.28 47.73
CA ALA A 67 -6.06 33.10 47.59
C ALA A 67 -6.58 32.99 46.14
N ALA A 68 -6.49 31.82 45.52
CA ALA A 68 -7.07 31.49 44.23
C ALA A 68 -8.39 30.74 44.42
N THR A 69 -9.36 31.00 43.55
CA THR A 69 -10.58 30.19 43.47
C THR A 69 -10.35 28.86 42.79
N LYS A 70 -11.39 28.05 42.65
CA LYS A 70 -11.41 26.99 41.64
C LYS A 70 -11.17 27.58 40.24
N PRO A 71 -10.65 26.83 39.29
CA PRO A 71 -10.36 27.34 37.95
C PRO A 71 -11.67 27.77 37.24
N LEU A 72 -11.65 28.99 36.75
CA LEU A 72 -12.73 29.53 35.88
C LEU A 72 -12.63 28.92 34.49
N ILE A 73 -11.40 28.83 33.94
CA ILE A 73 -11.10 28.29 32.64
C ILE A 73 -9.95 27.27 32.78
N ILE A 74 -10.11 26.15 32.11
CA ILE A 74 -9.07 25.13 31.94
C ILE A 74 -8.70 25.05 30.45
N THR A 75 -7.40 25.01 30.14
CA THR A 75 -6.92 24.88 28.76
C THR A 75 -5.98 23.69 28.63
N PHE A 76 -5.89 23.17 27.44
CA PHE A 76 -5.12 22.00 27.06
C PHE A 76 -4.08 22.37 25.99
N PRO A 77 -2.91 21.73 25.92
CA PRO A 77 -2.04 21.84 24.76
C PRO A 77 -2.75 21.31 23.52
N ALA A 78 -2.74 22.09 22.47
CA ALA A 78 -3.31 21.76 21.16
C ALA A 78 -2.21 21.67 20.11
N LEU A 79 -2.18 20.58 19.36
CA LEU A 79 -1.31 20.38 18.21
C LEU A 79 -2.02 20.89 16.97
N VAL A 80 -1.34 21.72 16.19
CA VAL A 80 -1.87 22.38 14.98
C VAL A 80 -0.96 22.07 13.81
N THR A 81 -1.56 21.83 12.65
CA THR A 81 -0.85 21.73 11.36
C THR A 81 -1.70 22.36 10.26
N THR A 82 -1.24 22.35 9.01
CA THR A 82 -2.02 22.85 7.88
C THR A 82 -3.25 21.96 7.63
N LEU A 83 -4.28 22.52 6.98
CA LEU A 83 -5.44 21.72 6.53
C LEU A 83 -5.02 20.61 5.58
N HIS A 84 -4.08 20.92 4.68
CA HIS A 84 -3.54 19.95 3.72
C HIS A 84 -2.85 18.77 4.41
N ASP A 85 -2.14 19.05 5.49
CA ASP A 85 -1.37 18.05 6.24
C ASP A 85 -2.13 17.49 7.46
N SER A 86 -3.46 17.60 7.46
CA SER A 86 -4.28 17.17 8.61
C SER A 86 -4.13 15.67 8.93
N MET A 87 -3.67 14.87 7.99
CA MET A 87 -3.38 13.45 8.18
C MET A 87 -1.90 13.14 8.50
N ARG A 88 -1.06 14.18 8.72
CA ARG A 88 0.28 13.94 9.24
C ARG A 88 0.24 13.19 10.58
N PRO A 89 1.23 12.33 10.84
CA PRO A 89 1.28 11.54 12.07
C PRO A 89 1.17 12.39 13.34
N LEU A 90 0.37 11.95 14.30
CA LEU A 90 0.24 12.60 15.61
C LEU A 90 1.44 12.33 16.53
N THR A 91 2.31 11.42 16.14
CA THR A 91 3.60 11.09 16.76
C THR A 91 4.58 10.78 15.64
N SER A 92 5.84 11.11 15.78
CA SER A 92 6.82 10.78 14.73
C SER A 92 8.22 10.55 15.30
N PRO A 93 8.88 9.45 14.94
CA PRO A 93 10.30 9.24 15.22
C PRO A 93 11.21 10.00 14.24
N LYS A 94 10.65 10.56 13.15
CA LYS A 94 11.37 11.37 12.16
C LYS A 94 11.60 12.78 12.71
N PRO A 95 12.65 13.48 12.29
CA PRO A 95 12.84 14.90 12.61
C PRO A 95 11.66 15.73 12.10
N VAL A 96 11.10 16.58 12.96
CA VAL A 96 10.05 17.55 12.64
C VAL A 96 10.32 18.88 13.33
N ASN A 97 9.88 19.97 12.72
CA ASN A 97 10.00 21.30 13.30
C ASN A 97 8.69 21.68 13.99
N ILE A 98 8.75 22.00 15.28
CA ILE A 98 7.57 22.35 16.08
C ILE A 98 7.71 23.76 16.63
N ALA A 99 6.79 24.62 16.22
CA ALA A 99 6.67 25.98 16.74
C ALA A 99 5.92 25.98 18.09
N ARG A 100 6.33 26.81 19.05
CA ARG A 100 5.59 27.09 20.29
C ARG A 100 5.76 28.54 20.74
N VAL A 101 5.00 28.95 21.75
CA VAL A 101 5.10 30.28 22.34
C VAL A 101 5.40 30.17 23.84
N ALA A 102 6.29 31.04 24.36
CA ALA A 102 6.56 31.20 25.78
C ALA A 102 6.87 29.90 26.54
N ASN A 103 7.63 29.00 25.90
CA ASN A 103 8.05 27.69 26.47
C ASN A 103 6.89 26.79 26.96
N TYR A 104 5.70 26.96 26.37
CA TYR A 104 4.56 26.11 26.67
C TYR A 104 4.09 25.33 25.43
N PRO A 105 3.86 24.01 25.55
CA PRO A 105 4.19 23.16 26.70
C PRO A 105 5.72 22.95 26.86
N PRO A 106 6.21 22.36 27.97
CA PRO A 106 7.61 22.01 28.17
C PRO A 106 8.14 21.03 27.12
N ASP A 107 9.46 21.01 26.91
CA ASP A 107 10.13 20.18 25.91
C ASP A 107 9.83 18.68 26.09
N GLU A 108 9.78 18.21 27.34
CA GLU A 108 9.52 16.81 27.68
C GLU A 108 8.19 16.32 27.13
N VAL A 109 7.17 17.17 27.15
CA VAL A 109 5.82 16.85 26.65
C VAL A 109 5.84 16.72 25.12
N ILE A 110 6.57 17.59 24.45
CA ILE A 110 6.73 17.55 23.00
C ILE A 110 7.51 16.30 22.58
N HIS A 111 8.62 16.02 23.26
CA HIS A 111 9.49 14.89 22.95
C HIS A 111 8.86 13.52 23.25
N GLN A 112 7.82 13.43 24.11
CA GLN A 112 7.05 12.20 24.27
C GLN A 112 6.37 11.75 22.96
N SER A 113 5.85 12.69 22.17
CA SER A 113 5.19 12.38 20.89
C SER A 113 6.14 12.52 19.69
N PHE A 114 7.14 13.39 19.79
CA PHE A 114 8.09 13.71 18.74
C PHE A 114 9.53 13.68 19.28
N PRO A 115 10.14 12.50 19.47
CA PRO A 115 11.43 12.37 20.15
C PRO A 115 12.59 13.12 19.48
N LYS A 116 12.51 13.35 18.17
CA LYS A 116 13.53 14.07 17.37
C LYS A 116 13.06 15.44 16.90
N ALA A 117 12.09 16.04 17.58
CA ALA A 117 11.59 17.35 17.20
C ALA A 117 12.65 18.44 17.43
N THR A 118 12.75 19.36 16.48
CA THR A 118 13.41 20.66 16.68
C THR A 118 12.35 21.66 17.14
N ILE A 119 12.49 22.15 18.38
CA ILE A 119 11.52 23.06 18.98
C ILE A 119 11.96 24.51 18.72
N ILE A 120 11.05 25.28 18.09
CA ILE A 120 11.28 26.69 17.75
C ILE A 120 10.32 27.54 18.59
N SER A 121 10.89 28.32 19.52
CA SER A 121 10.10 29.19 20.41
C SER A 121 9.94 30.59 19.79
N PHE A 122 8.68 31.04 19.70
CA PHE A 122 8.30 32.37 19.25
C PHE A 122 7.84 33.21 20.43
N THR A 123 7.96 34.51 20.30
CA THR A 123 7.43 35.48 21.28
C THR A 123 5.98 35.86 20.96
N ASN A 124 5.54 35.64 19.71
CA ASN A 124 4.22 36.03 19.21
C ASN A 124 3.49 34.83 18.60
N LEU A 125 2.26 34.61 19.04
CA LEU A 125 1.45 33.49 18.58
C LEU A 125 1.10 33.57 17.09
N TYR A 126 0.81 34.79 16.58
CA TYR A 126 0.52 34.96 15.15
C TYR A 126 1.71 34.55 14.28
N GLN A 127 2.93 34.94 14.66
CA GLN A 127 4.15 34.56 13.93
C GLN A 127 4.39 33.04 13.98
N ALA A 128 4.15 32.41 15.14
CA ALA A 128 4.28 30.97 15.30
C ALA A 128 3.30 30.20 14.40
N LEU A 129 2.02 30.62 14.36
CA LEU A 129 1.02 30.01 13.50
C LEU A 129 1.27 30.32 12.02
N ALA A 130 1.68 31.54 11.68
CA ALA A 130 2.03 31.92 10.32
C ALA A 130 3.19 31.08 9.77
N SER A 131 4.18 30.74 10.61
CA SER A 131 5.29 29.87 10.21
C SER A 131 4.86 28.45 9.84
N VAL A 132 3.83 27.90 10.50
CA VAL A 132 3.22 26.62 10.13
C VAL A 132 2.38 26.75 8.87
N SER A 133 1.56 27.80 8.77
CA SER A 133 0.76 28.05 7.58
C SER A 133 1.61 28.23 6.30
N ALA A 134 2.82 28.78 6.44
CA ALA A 134 3.78 28.94 5.36
C ALA A 134 4.67 27.72 5.11
N GLY A 135 4.51 26.62 5.88
CA GLY A 135 5.31 25.39 5.74
C GLY A 135 6.74 25.47 6.27
N HIS A 136 7.10 26.52 7.03
CA HIS A 136 8.44 26.62 7.65
C HIS A 136 8.55 25.70 8.87
N ASN A 137 7.45 25.42 9.56
CA ASN A 137 7.35 24.46 10.65
C ASN A 137 6.25 23.45 10.33
N ASP A 138 6.43 22.21 10.77
CA ASP A 138 5.48 21.13 10.53
C ASP A 138 4.25 21.25 11.42
N TYR A 139 4.47 21.65 12.68
CA TYR A 139 3.43 21.76 13.69
C TYR A 139 3.63 23.03 14.52
N PHE A 140 2.51 23.46 15.12
CA PHE A 140 2.51 24.35 16.28
C PHE A 140 1.89 23.61 17.46
N ILE A 141 2.38 23.87 18.68
CA ILE A 141 1.78 23.39 19.92
C ILE A 141 1.64 24.54 20.92
N GLY A 142 0.43 24.65 21.51
CA GLY A 142 0.13 25.71 22.48
C GLY A 142 -1.26 25.59 23.10
N SER A 143 -1.67 26.56 23.94
CA SER A 143 -2.99 26.56 24.59
C SER A 143 -4.15 26.55 23.59
N ASN A 144 -5.09 25.60 23.71
CA ASN A 144 -6.19 25.43 22.78
C ASN A 144 -7.05 26.70 22.61
N ILE A 145 -7.41 27.38 23.71
CA ILE A 145 -8.31 28.53 23.67
C ILE A 145 -7.70 29.68 22.86
N ILE A 146 -6.47 30.07 23.19
CA ILE A 146 -5.81 31.19 22.50
C ILE A 146 -5.51 30.82 21.04
N THR A 147 -5.06 29.59 20.83
CA THR A 147 -4.75 29.06 19.49
C THR A 147 -5.99 29.01 18.61
N SER A 148 -7.08 28.41 19.09
CA SER A 148 -8.33 28.29 18.32
C SER A 148 -8.93 29.66 17.99
N SER A 149 -8.89 30.62 18.95
CA SER A 149 -9.32 32.00 18.69
C SER A 149 -8.50 32.71 17.61
N MET A 150 -7.18 32.42 17.56
CA MET A 150 -6.30 33.01 16.53
C MET A 150 -6.54 32.35 15.17
N ILE A 151 -6.72 31.02 15.14
CA ILE A 151 -7.04 30.27 13.92
C ILE A 151 -8.37 30.79 13.34
N SER A 152 -9.43 30.88 14.13
CA SER A 152 -10.76 31.35 13.69
C SER A 152 -10.72 32.75 13.06
N ARG A 153 -9.82 33.61 13.53
CA ARG A 153 -9.72 34.99 13.01
C ARG A 153 -8.85 35.14 11.77
N TYR A 154 -7.73 34.40 11.71
CA TYR A 154 -6.69 34.70 10.74
C TYR A 154 -6.27 33.52 9.88
N PHE A 155 -6.59 32.27 10.29
CA PHE A 155 -6.07 31.06 9.67
C PHE A 155 -7.15 30.00 9.38
N THR A 156 -8.43 30.39 9.32
CA THR A 156 -9.59 29.48 9.16
C THR A 156 -9.45 28.52 7.98
N HIS A 157 -8.81 28.95 6.89
CA HIS A 157 -8.66 28.16 5.65
C HIS A 157 -7.27 27.57 5.48
N SER A 158 -6.40 27.68 6.46
CA SER A 158 -5.02 27.21 6.35
C SER A 158 -4.56 26.27 7.46
N LEU A 159 -5.07 26.45 8.68
CA LEU A 159 -4.62 25.69 9.85
C LEU A 159 -5.78 24.95 10.52
N ASN A 160 -5.45 23.80 11.12
CA ASN A 160 -6.38 22.97 11.87
C ASN A 160 -5.76 22.40 13.15
N VAL A 161 -6.58 22.29 14.22
CA VAL A 161 -6.20 21.55 15.42
C VAL A 161 -6.43 20.06 15.16
N VAL A 162 -5.40 19.27 15.33
CA VAL A 162 -5.40 17.83 15.01
C VAL A 162 -5.35 16.93 16.23
N LYS A 163 -4.91 17.44 17.41
CA LYS A 163 -4.88 16.69 18.67
C LYS A 163 -4.86 17.64 19.86
N TYR A 164 -5.41 17.18 20.97
CA TYR A 164 -5.27 17.82 22.28
C TYR A 164 -4.51 16.88 23.23
N TYR A 165 -3.66 17.44 24.08
CA TYR A 165 -2.92 16.69 25.09
C TYR A 165 -3.54 16.94 26.46
N ASN A 166 -3.57 15.92 27.32
CA ASN A 166 -4.18 16.03 28.64
C ASN A 166 -3.33 16.83 29.65
N SER A 167 -2.05 16.92 29.44
CA SER A 167 -1.09 17.56 30.35
C SER A 167 0.04 18.25 29.57
N PRO A 168 0.65 19.32 30.09
CA PRO A 168 0.21 20.06 31.27
C PRO A 168 -0.98 20.96 30.93
N ARG A 169 -1.96 21.00 31.81
CA ARG A 169 -3.09 21.93 31.69
C ARG A 169 -2.69 23.31 32.20
N GLN A 170 -3.31 24.34 31.67
CA GLN A 170 -3.23 25.69 32.22
C GLN A 170 -4.60 26.13 32.71
N TYR A 171 -4.59 26.97 33.72
CA TYR A 171 -5.75 27.39 34.44
C TYR A 171 -5.80 28.90 34.54
N ASN A 172 -6.99 29.45 34.56
CA ASN A 172 -7.28 30.85 34.88
C ASN A 172 -8.13 30.87 36.12
N PHE A 173 -7.78 31.71 37.10
CA PHE A 173 -8.40 31.82 38.41
C PHE A 173 -8.86 33.25 38.68
N PHE A 174 -9.90 33.42 39.52
CA PHE A 174 -10.05 34.64 40.27
C PHE A 174 -9.08 34.62 41.45
N LEU A 175 -8.30 35.67 41.58
CA LEU A 175 -7.36 35.87 42.67
C LEU A 175 -7.91 36.95 43.58
N THR A 176 -7.88 36.71 44.88
CA THR A 176 -8.34 37.65 45.93
C THR A 176 -7.29 37.71 47.03
N ARG A 177 -7.33 38.73 47.90
CA ARG A 177 -6.53 38.69 49.11
C ARG A 177 -7.01 37.55 49.99
N LYS A 178 -6.09 36.87 50.71
CA LYS A 178 -6.39 35.72 51.57
C LYS A 178 -7.32 36.08 52.72
N GLU A 179 -7.26 37.29 53.21
CA GLU A 179 -8.15 37.84 54.24
C GLU A 179 -9.59 38.04 53.75
N SER A 180 -9.80 38.14 52.42
CA SER A 180 -11.11 38.32 51.81
C SER A 180 -11.86 36.98 51.67
N VAL A 181 -11.98 36.21 52.74
CA VAL A 181 -12.53 34.85 52.79
C VAL A 181 -13.94 34.78 52.18
N ILE A 182 -14.82 35.70 52.56
CA ILE A 182 -16.22 35.73 52.06
C ILE A 182 -16.26 35.96 50.55
N LEU A 183 -15.45 36.88 50.05
CA LEU A 183 -15.38 37.15 48.60
C LEU A 183 -14.89 35.92 47.82
N ASN A 184 -13.85 35.27 48.32
CA ASN A 184 -13.31 34.06 47.69
C ASN A 184 -14.35 32.94 47.70
N GLU A 185 -15.09 32.73 48.77
CA GLU A 185 -16.16 31.73 48.85
C GLU A 185 -17.28 32.02 47.88
N VAL A 186 -17.74 33.28 47.77
CA VAL A 186 -18.78 33.71 46.81
C VAL A 186 -18.32 33.44 45.38
N LEU A 187 -17.07 33.77 45.04
CA LEU A 187 -16.53 33.52 43.73
C LEU A 187 -16.42 32.01 43.44
N ASN A 188 -16.04 31.20 44.43
CA ASN A 188 -16.02 29.74 44.29
C ASN A 188 -17.43 29.19 44.03
N ARG A 189 -18.43 29.64 44.74
CA ARG A 189 -19.85 29.25 44.52
C ARG A 189 -20.31 29.66 43.13
N PHE A 190 -19.92 30.83 42.64
CA PHE A 190 -20.19 31.25 41.26
C PHE A 190 -19.54 30.30 40.25
N VAL A 191 -18.27 29.96 40.43
CA VAL A 191 -17.57 29.03 39.53
C VAL A 191 -18.22 27.63 39.51
N ASP A 192 -18.68 27.16 40.72
CA ASP A 192 -19.38 25.88 40.84
C ASP A 192 -20.76 25.88 40.18
N ALA A 193 -21.46 27.03 40.20
CA ALA A 193 -22.76 27.19 39.58
C ALA A 193 -22.74 27.27 38.04
N LEU A 194 -21.57 27.48 37.42
CA LEU A 194 -21.41 27.49 35.96
C LEU A 194 -21.58 26.08 35.42
N THR A 195 -22.69 25.81 34.70
CA THR A 195 -22.93 24.55 34.02
C THR A 195 -22.03 24.40 32.79
N ASN A 196 -21.90 23.17 32.25
CA ASN A 196 -21.15 22.92 31.02
C ASN A 196 -21.72 23.68 29.83
N GLU A 197 -23.07 23.81 29.75
CA GLU A 197 -23.78 24.54 28.71
C GLU A 197 -23.40 26.02 28.73
N VAL A 198 -23.45 26.66 29.91
CA VAL A 198 -23.09 28.09 30.07
C VAL A 198 -21.61 28.29 29.68
N ARG A 199 -20.71 27.41 30.11
CA ARG A 199 -19.30 27.49 29.75
C ARG A 199 -19.09 27.33 28.25
N TYR A 200 -19.82 26.40 27.63
CA TYR A 200 -19.78 26.16 26.19
C TYR A 200 -20.32 27.37 25.42
N GLU A 201 -21.49 27.91 25.77
CA GLU A 201 -22.08 29.09 25.14
C GLU A 201 -21.17 30.32 25.20
N VAL A 202 -20.60 30.61 26.37
CA VAL A 202 -19.65 31.73 26.54
C VAL A 202 -18.45 31.55 25.62
N SER A 203 -17.92 30.34 25.54
CA SER A 203 -16.74 30.05 24.73
C SER A 203 -17.05 30.06 23.24
N GLN A 204 -18.25 29.65 22.83
CA GLN A 204 -18.68 29.57 21.42
C GLN A 204 -18.64 30.95 20.72
N ASN A 205 -18.88 32.03 21.46
CA ASN A 205 -18.76 33.39 20.92
C ASN A 205 -17.33 33.78 20.49
N TRP A 206 -16.31 33.02 20.94
CA TRP A 206 -14.89 33.32 20.74
C TRP A 206 -14.14 32.23 19.98
N LEU A 207 -14.73 31.04 19.88
CA LEU A 207 -14.07 29.84 19.35
C LEU A 207 -14.98 29.16 18.32
N ASP A 208 -14.66 29.26 17.05
CA ASP A 208 -15.34 28.49 16.00
C ASP A 208 -14.89 27.03 16.00
N THR A 209 -13.68 26.78 16.50
CA THR A 209 -13.08 25.44 16.56
C THR A 209 -12.47 25.19 17.94
N GLY A 210 -12.42 23.91 18.36
CA GLY A 210 -11.74 23.51 19.58
C GLY A 210 -12.36 24.03 20.88
N ASN A 211 -13.67 24.20 20.89
CA ASN A 211 -14.41 24.61 22.08
C ASN A 211 -14.52 23.44 23.06
N LEU A 212 -13.56 23.31 23.96
CA LEU A 212 -13.50 22.29 25.01
C LEU A 212 -13.97 22.81 26.37
N ALA A 213 -14.71 23.92 26.42
CA ALA A 213 -15.15 24.54 27.68
C ALA A 213 -16.06 23.63 28.51
N PHE A 214 -16.76 22.69 27.88
CA PHE A 214 -17.57 21.68 28.57
C PHE A 214 -16.71 20.70 29.41
N LEU A 215 -15.39 20.60 29.16
CA LEU A 215 -14.44 19.78 29.96
C LEU A 215 -14.04 20.47 31.28
N ASN A 216 -14.45 21.71 31.51
CA ASN A 216 -14.14 22.44 32.75
C ASN A 216 -14.83 21.83 33.97
N LYS A 217 -15.97 21.13 33.79
CA LYS A 217 -16.61 20.33 34.84
C LYS A 217 -16.11 18.90 34.74
N PRO A 218 -15.53 18.36 35.84
CA PRO A 218 -15.11 16.96 35.85
C PRO A 218 -16.28 16.00 35.59
N LEU A 219 -16.00 14.89 34.93
CA LEU A 219 -16.94 13.80 34.70
C LEU A 219 -17.36 13.18 36.05
N GLU A 220 -18.65 12.97 36.28
CA GLU A 220 -19.17 12.36 37.50
C GLU A 220 -19.02 10.84 37.46
N LEU A 221 -17.81 10.39 37.78
CA LEU A 221 -17.47 8.97 37.87
C LEU A 221 -17.63 8.48 39.31
N THR A 222 -18.16 7.28 39.46
CA THR A 222 -18.19 6.55 40.74
C THR A 222 -16.75 6.14 41.15
N GLU A 223 -16.55 5.82 42.44
CA GLU A 223 -15.24 5.35 42.90
C GLU A 223 -14.84 4.02 42.24
N HIS A 224 -15.81 3.18 41.90
CA HIS A 224 -15.57 1.92 41.17
C HIS A 224 -15.08 2.18 39.75
N GLU A 225 -15.72 3.09 39.00
CA GLU A 225 -15.28 3.49 37.66
C GLU A 225 -13.90 4.16 37.65
N LYS A 226 -13.60 5.00 38.65
CA LYS A 226 -12.26 5.59 38.81
C LYS A 226 -11.19 4.53 39.08
N GLN A 227 -11.52 3.50 39.88
CA GLN A 227 -10.63 2.39 40.15
C GLN A 227 -10.44 1.53 38.91
N TRP A 228 -11.51 1.27 38.15
CA TRP A 228 -11.46 0.54 36.89
C TRP A 228 -10.52 1.23 35.89
N ILE A 229 -10.65 2.55 35.70
CA ILE A 229 -9.78 3.35 34.83
C ILE A 229 -8.30 3.24 35.25
N LYS A 230 -8.02 3.28 36.55
CA LYS A 230 -6.63 3.11 37.05
C LYS A 230 -6.05 1.73 36.75
N GLN A 231 -6.88 0.71 36.74
CA GLN A 231 -6.46 -0.67 36.45
C GLN A 231 -6.32 -0.93 34.93
N HIS A 232 -7.10 -0.21 34.10
CA HIS A 232 -7.16 -0.37 32.65
C HIS A 232 -6.87 0.96 31.91
N PRO A 233 -5.68 1.57 32.12
CA PRO A 233 -5.39 2.90 31.55
C PRO A 233 -5.22 2.93 30.05
N ASN A 234 -4.94 1.77 29.41
CA ASN A 234 -4.69 1.65 27.98
C ASN A 234 -5.66 0.65 27.38
N LEU A 235 -6.45 1.11 26.41
CA LEU A 235 -7.48 0.34 25.72
C LEU A 235 -7.07 0.10 24.27
N LYS A 236 -7.37 -1.10 23.76
CA LYS A 236 -7.15 -1.50 22.39
C LYS A 236 -8.37 -1.15 21.55
N VAL A 237 -8.17 -0.29 20.56
CA VAL A 237 -9.23 0.18 19.65
C VAL A 237 -9.20 -0.64 18.37
N LEU A 238 -10.29 -1.32 18.09
CA LEU A 238 -10.49 -2.00 16.83
C LEU A 238 -11.11 -1.03 15.83
N GLU A 239 -10.35 -0.63 14.84
CA GLU A 239 -10.74 0.41 13.90
C GLU A 239 -10.99 -0.13 12.50
N ASN A 240 -11.98 0.49 11.81
CA ASN A 240 -12.16 0.36 10.38
C ASN A 240 -11.60 1.62 9.68
N PRO A 241 -10.37 1.56 9.13
CA PRO A 241 -9.72 2.72 8.52
C PRO A 241 -10.35 3.18 7.21
N TYR A 242 -11.28 2.41 6.66
CA TYR A 242 -11.90 2.64 5.35
C TYR A 242 -13.32 3.22 5.45
N SER A 243 -13.60 3.97 6.49
CA SER A 243 -14.93 4.55 6.73
C SER A 243 -14.89 6.08 6.94
N PRO A 244 -14.33 6.86 5.98
CA PRO A 244 -14.35 8.31 6.10
C PRO A 244 -15.78 8.86 6.03
N PRO A 245 -16.09 10.00 6.66
CA PRO A 245 -15.21 10.80 7.54
C PRO A 245 -15.16 10.28 8.98
N TYR A 246 -15.81 9.16 9.28
CA TYR A 246 -15.93 8.63 10.64
C TYR A 246 -14.58 8.19 11.20
N SER A 247 -13.93 7.30 10.48
CA SER A 247 -12.70 6.64 10.92
C SER A 247 -11.73 6.48 9.75
N MET A 248 -10.49 6.86 9.98
CA MET A 248 -9.36 6.83 9.07
C MET A 248 -8.09 6.65 9.89
N THR A 249 -7.01 6.19 9.30
CA THR A 249 -5.70 6.11 9.95
C THR A 249 -4.71 7.08 9.33
N ASP A 250 -3.80 7.62 10.14
CA ASP A 250 -2.62 8.32 9.64
C ASP A 250 -1.49 7.32 9.27
N GLU A 251 -0.36 7.82 8.75
CA GLU A 251 0.80 7.00 8.36
C GLU A 251 1.36 6.10 9.48
N ASN A 252 1.08 6.44 10.74
CA ASN A 252 1.50 5.65 11.91
C ASN A 252 0.38 4.75 12.46
N GLY A 253 -0.77 4.67 11.77
CA GLY A 253 -1.92 3.89 12.19
C GLY A 253 -2.74 4.52 13.32
N SER A 254 -2.54 5.80 13.66
CA SER A 254 -3.37 6.47 14.68
C SER A 254 -4.76 6.78 14.14
N VAL A 255 -5.79 6.58 14.99
CA VAL A 255 -7.19 6.86 14.64
C VAL A 255 -7.41 8.34 14.35
N ARG A 256 -7.96 8.63 13.18
CA ARG A 256 -8.32 9.96 12.69
C ARG A 256 -9.80 9.98 12.35
N GLY A 257 -10.28 11.12 11.90
CA GLY A 257 -11.70 11.28 11.61
C GLY A 257 -12.49 11.71 12.83
N VAL A 258 -13.81 11.69 12.72
CA VAL A 258 -14.72 12.05 13.82
C VAL A 258 -14.47 11.19 15.05
N MET A 259 -14.24 9.88 14.85
CA MET A 259 -13.98 8.95 15.95
C MET A 259 -12.66 9.24 16.66
N GLY A 260 -11.61 9.60 15.91
CA GLY A 260 -10.33 9.99 16.49
C GLY A 260 -10.45 11.23 17.38
N ASP A 261 -11.19 12.24 16.93
CA ASP A 261 -11.44 13.45 17.72
C ASP A 261 -12.28 13.13 18.99
N ILE A 262 -13.33 12.32 18.89
CA ILE A 262 -14.15 11.88 20.03
C ILE A 262 -13.33 11.08 21.04
N LEU A 263 -12.53 10.10 20.58
CA LEU A 263 -11.63 9.35 21.45
C LEU A 263 -10.62 10.26 22.17
N ASN A 264 -10.11 11.29 21.49
CA ASN A 264 -9.24 12.27 22.13
C ASN A 264 -9.98 13.07 23.22
N ILE A 265 -11.24 13.48 22.97
CA ILE A 265 -12.07 14.13 23.99
C ILE A 265 -12.29 13.20 25.19
N ILE A 266 -12.62 11.94 24.96
CA ILE A 266 -12.78 10.93 26.02
C ILE A 266 -11.47 10.78 26.83
N THR A 267 -10.31 10.77 26.16
CA THR A 267 -9.01 10.79 26.84
C THR A 267 -8.86 12.00 27.78
N LEU A 268 -9.28 13.19 27.32
CA LEU A 268 -9.22 14.41 28.15
C LEU A 268 -10.15 14.36 29.36
N GLN A 269 -11.29 13.67 29.25
CA GLN A 269 -12.28 13.53 30.33
C GLN A 269 -11.89 12.47 31.35
N THR A 270 -11.39 11.31 30.89
CA THR A 270 -11.22 10.11 31.70
C THR A 270 -9.76 9.80 32.04
N GLY A 271 -8.82 10.23 31.22
CA GLY A 271 -7.42 9.83 31.27
C GLY A 271 -7.12 8.49 30.60
N LEU A 272 -8.11 7.81 29.99
CA LEU A 272 -7.93 6.59 29.21
C LEU A 272 -7.11 6.88 27.95
N ASN A 273 -6.19 5.98 27.60
CA ASN A 273 -5.42 6.03 26.37
C ASN A 273 -5.95 4.97 25.40
N PHE A 274 -6.03 5.34 24.13
CA PHE A 274 -6.54 4.49 23.06
C PHE A 274 -5.43 4.12 22.09
N SER A 275 -5.14 2.82 21.98
CA SER A 275 -4.13 2.26 21.09
C SER A 275 -4.82 1.52 19.94
N PRO A 276 -4.69 1.97 18.69
CA PRO A 276 -5.33 1.30 17.55
C PRO A 276 -4.72 -0.07 17.32
N ILE A 277 -5.59 -1.01 16.94
CA ILE A 277 -5.21 -2.31 16.39
C ILE A 277 -5.63 -2.29 14.94
N THR A 278 -4.65 -2.36 14.04
CA THR A 278 -4.94 -2.51 12.61
C THR A 278 -5.29 -3.96 12.33
N VAL A 279 -6.48 -4.20 11.85
CA VAL A 279 -6.89 -5.52 11.38
C VAL A 279 -6.94 -5.47 9.86
N SER A 280 -6.06 -6.25 9.25
CA SER A 280 -6.11 -6.49 7.81
C SER A 280 -7.37 -7.28 7.50
N HIS A 281 -8.25 -6.69 6.68
CA HIS A 281 -9.42 -7.30 6.05
C HIS A 281 -10.53 -7.85 6.97
N ASN A 282 -11.75 -7.32 6.76
CA ASN A 282 -13.04 -7.93 7.08
C ASN A 282 -13.31 -8.27 8.54
N ILE A 283 -13.34 -7.22 9.34
CA ILE A 283 -13.87 -7.39 10.70
C ILE A 283 -15.40 -7.52 10.59
N HIS A 284 -15.87 -8.74 10.57
CA HIS A 284 -17.22 -9.01 11.06
C HIS A 284 -17.20 -8.69 12.56
N ALA A 285 -17.38 -7.41 12.90
CA ALA A 285 -17.40 -6.99 14.29
C ALA A 285 -18.41 -7.83 15.05
N GLY A 286 -17.92 -8.66 15.94
CA GLY A 286 -18.72 -9.48 16.82
C GLY A 286 -18.71 -10.98 16.59
N THR A 287 -18.27 -11.51 15.43
CA THR A 287 -18.39 -12.97 15.19
C THR A 287 -17.06 -13.72 15.13
N GLN A 288 -15.93 -13.07 14.92
CA GLN A 288 -14.65 -13.77 14.74
C GLN A 288 -13.49 -13.25 15.60
N LEU A 289 -13.71 -12.24 16.45
CA LEU A 289 -12.66 -11.72 17.30
C LEU A 289 -12.63 -12.51 18.61
N SER A 290 -11.51 -13.17 18.86
CA SER A 290 -11.28 -13.85 20.13
C SER A 290 -11.50 -12.89 21.30
N PRO A 291 -12.18 -13.29 22.37
CA PRO A 291 -12.25 -12.51 23.59
C PRO A 291 -10.85 -12.11 24.07
N GLY A 292 -10.66 -10.81 24.38
CA GLY A 292 -9.37 -10.27 24.84
C GLY A 292 -8.47 -9.70 23.74
N GLY A 293 -8.87 -9.72 22.49
CA GLY A 293 -8.10 -9.11 21.39
C GLY A 293 -8.28 -7.60 21.26
N TRP A 294 -9.42 -7.05 21.70
CA TRP A 294 -9.82 -5.64 21.59
C TRP A 294 -10.71 -5.23 22.76
N ASP A 295 -10.80 -3.94 23.04
CA ASP A 295 -11.59 -3.39 24.15
C ASP A 295 -12.75 -2.51 23.64
N ILE A 296 -12.60 -1.83 22.50
CA ILE A 296 -13.58 -0.88 21.99
C ILE A 296 -13.57 -0.82 20.45
N ILE A 297 -14.76 -0.71 19.84
CA ILE A 297 -14.96 -0.45 18.41
C ILE A 297 -15.65 0.91 18.28
N PRO A 298 -14.99 1.95 17.79
CA PRO A 298 -15.59 3.26 17.58
C PRO A 298 -16.40 3.29 16.28
N GLY A 299 -17.55 3.97 16.31
CA GLY A 299 -18.39 4.17 15.12
C GLY A 299 -19.06 2.91 14.59
N ALA A 300 -19.30 1.93 15.45
CA ALA A 300 -20.06 0.74 15.11
C ALA A 300 -21.51 1.11 14.84
N ILE A 301 -22.07 0.65 13.72
CA ILE A 301 -23.50 0.78 13.45
C ILE A 301 -24.24 -0.20 14.32
N TYR A 302 -25.22 0.31 15.09
CA TYR A 302 -26.07 -0.51 15.95
C TYR A 302 -26.84 -1.55 15.14
N SER A 303 -26.97 -2.75 15.69
CA SER A 303 -27.71 -3.87 15.12
C SER A 303 -28.20 -4.79 16.23
N GLU A 304 -29.47 -5.19 16.18
CA GLU A 304 -30.08 -6.14 17.14
C GLU A 304 -29.35 -7.50 17.10
N ASP A 305 -28.99 -7.97 15.93
CA ASP A 305 -28.28 -9.25 15.78
C ASP A 305 -26.91 -9.23 16.48
N ARG A 306 -26.28 -8.07 16.53
CA ARG A 306 -24.97 -7.91 17.17
C ARG A 306 -25.04 -7.77 18.67
N GLU A 307 -26.15 -7.31 19.24
CA GLU A 307 -26.33 -7.21 20.70
C GLU A 307 -26.12 -8.55 21.40
N ASN A 308 -26.31 -9.66 20.71
CA ASN A 308 -26.00 -10.98 21.24
C ASN A 308 -24.50 -11.21 21.52
N ASN A 309 -23.62 -10.47 20.85
CA ASN A 309 -22.16 -10.68 20.90
C ASN A 309 -21.41 -9.50 21.53
N VAL A 310 -21.93 -8.29 21.44
CA VAL A 310 -21.28 -7.04 21.91
C VAL A 310 -22.28 -6.17 22.70
N LEU A 311 -21.75 -5.28 23.53
CA LEU A 311 -22.54 -4.19 24.14
C LEU A 311 -22.40 -2.94 23.30
N PHE A 312 -23.46 -2.17 23.15
CA PHE A 312 -23.42 -0.86 22.49
C PHE A 312 -23.59 0.26 23.50
N ALA A 313 -22.83 1.34 23.31
CA ALA A 313 -23.09 2.62 23.95
C ALA A 313 -24.35 3.29 23.36
N GLU A 314 -24.77 4.40 23.91
CA GLU A 314 -25.80 5.24 23.30
C GLU A 314 -25.30 5.80 21.95
N ALA A 315 -26.22 5.87 20.97
CA ALA A 315 -25.88 6.40 19.66
C ALA A 315 -25.64 7.90 19.73
N PHE A 316 -24.56 8.39 19.15
CA PHE A 316 -24.19 9.80 19.17
C PHE A 316 -24.18 10.46 17.78
N ILE A 317 -24.22 9.67 16.71
CA ILE A 317 -24.42 10.13 15.32
C ILE A 317 -25.52 9.30 14.69
N THR A 318 -26.48 9.98 14.06
CA THR A 318 -27.53 9.32 13.27
C THR A 318 -27.49 9.88 11.85
N THR A 319 -27.54 9.01 10.85
CA THR A 319 -27.43 9.38 9.44
C THR A 319 -28.29 8.48 8.56
N PRO A 320 -28.98 9.02 7.52
CA PRO A 320 -29.74 8.18 6.59
C PRO A 320 -28.84 7.25 5.77
N TYR A 321 -29.44 6.15 5.29
CA TYR A 321 -28.86 5.36 4.23
C TYR A 321 -29.22 5.90 2.85
N VAL A 322 -28.31 5.74 1.90
CA VAL A 322 -28.44 6.24 0.53
C VAL A 322 -27.98 5.18 -0.47
N PHE A 323 -28.57 5.22 -1.67
CA PHE A 323 -27.97 4.60 -2.86
C PHE A 323 -27.00 5.58 -3.49
N VAL A 324 -25.81 5.13 -3.87
CA VAL A 324 -24.81 5.86 -4.65
C VAL A 324 -24.78 5.28 -6.05
N MET A 325 -24.94 6.15 -7.06
CA MET A 325 -25.05 5.76 -8.48
C MET A 325 -24.34 6.79 -9.36
N GLN A 326 -24.05 6.42 -10.63
CA GLN A 326 -23.47 7.34 -11.64
C GLN A 326 -24.46 8.35 -12.23
N LYS A 327 -25.76 8.17 -12.05
CA LYS A 327 -26.76 8.97 -12.78
C LYS A 327 -27.00 10.34 -12.16
N ALA A 328 -27.17 11.33 -13.04
CA ALA A 328 -27.56 12.68 -12.67
C ALA A 328 -28.93 12.75 -11.97
N PRO A 329 -29.19 13.80 -11.17
CA PRO A 329 -30.39 13.94 -10.34
C PRO A 329 -31.74 13.89 -11.06
N ASP A 330 -31.78 14.20 -12.37
CA ASP A 330 -33.01 14.27 -13.18
C ASP A 330 -33.49 12.93 -13.76
N SER A 331 -32.75 11.83 -13.50
CA SER A 331 -33.14 10.50 -13.96
C SER A 331 -34.04 9.80 -12.92
N GLU A 332 -34.96 8.93 -13.36
CA GLU A 332 -35.71 8.05 -12.46
C GLU A 332 -34.78 7.28 -11.52
N GLN A 333 -34.87 7.61 -10.24
CA GLN A 333 -33.95 7.17 -9.16
C GLN A 333 -34.36 5.80 -8.57
N THR A 334 -34.99 4.95 -9.35
CA THR A 334 -35.44 3.63 -8.89
C THR A 334 -34.47 2.54 -9.33
N LEU A 335 -34.19 1.62 -8.40
CA LEU A 335 -33.45 0.40 -8.75
C LEU A 335 -34.28 -0.43 -9.73
N LYS A 336 -33.65 -0.91 -10.80
CA LYS A 336 -34.28 -1.70 -11.86
C LYS A 336 -33.91 -3.16 -11.68
N LYS A 337 -34.75 -4.03 -12.25
CA LYS A 337 -34.49 -5.48 -12.30
C LYS A 337 -33.10 -5.79 -12.88
N GLY A 338 -32.39 -6.67 -12.18
CA GLY A 338 -31.07 -7.15 -12.61
C GLY A 338 -29.91 -6.19 -12.36
N MET A 339 -30.15 -5.05 -11.70
CA MET A 339 -29.08 -4.16 -11.26
C MET A 339 -28.22 -4.83 -10.19
N LYS A 340 -26.90 -4.66 -10.28
CA LYS A 340 -25.92 -5.11 -9.33
C LYS A 340 -25.68 -4.04 -8.27
N VAL A 341 -26.17 -4.29 -7.05
CA VAL A 341 -26.09 -3.34 -5.96
C VAL A 341 -25.19 -3.86 -4.86
N ALA A 342 -24.11 -3.13 -4.55
CA ALA A 342 -23.24 -3.46 -3.44
C ALA A 342 -23.85 -3.04 -2.11
N ILE A 343 -23.66 -3.86 -1.07
CA ILE A 343 -24.00 -3.55 0.30
C ILE A 343 -22.89 -4.04 1.23
N PRO A 344 -22.35 -3.21 2.14
CA PRO A 344 -21.39 -3.66 3.13
C PRO A 344 -21.97 -4.76 4.04
N TYR A 345 -21.17 -5.79 4.33
CA TYR A 345 -21.57 -6.92 5.19
C TYR A 345 -22.11 -6.52 6.56
N TYR A 346 -21.61 -5.42 7.11
CA TYR A 346 -21.97 -4.93 8.43
C TYR A 346 -23.27 -4.11 8.47
N TYR A 347 -23.97 -3.95 7.34
CA TYR A 347 -25.28 -3.30 7.31
C TYR A 347 -26.38 -4.34 7.50
N GLU A 348 -27.17 -4.14 8.55
CA GLU A 348 -28.32 -4.98 8.90
C GLU A 348 -29.47 -4.92 7.87
N LEU A 349 -29.45 -3.86 7.08
CA LEU A 349 -30.47 -3.58 6.06
C LEU A 349 -30.55 -4.61 4.93
N HIS A 350 -29.59 -5.55 4.82
CA HIS A 350 -29.53 -6.46 3.67
C HIS A 350 -30.82 -7.25 3.49
N SER A 351 -31.35 -7.83 4.57
CA SER A 351 -32.61 -8.59 4.52
C SER A 351 -33.80 -7.72 4.14
N GLN A 352 -33.94 -6.54 4.75
CA GLN A 352 -35.01 -5.59 4.47
C GLN A 352 -34.94 -5.06 3.03
N LEU A 353 -33.75 -4.68 2.55
CA LEU A 353 -33.58 -4.21 1.18
C LEU A 353 -33.84 -5.29 0.15
N LYS A 354 -33.50 -6.56 0.45
CA LYS A 354 -33.80 -7.69 -0.41
C LYS A 354 -35.31 -7.95 -0.53
N GLU A 355 -36.06 -7.71 0.54
CA GLU A 355 -37.53 -7.78 0.51
C GLU A 355 -38.13 -6.62 -0.30
N MET A 356 -37.60 -5.40 -0.12
CA MET A 356 -38.09 -4.20 -0.83
C MET A 356 -37.76 -4.23 -2.33
N TYR A 357 -36.59 -4.81 -2.70
CA TYR A 357 -36.10 -4.87 -4.07
C TYR A 357 -35.69 -6.30 -4.46
N PRO A 358 -36.66 -7.25 -4.60
CA PRO A 358 -36.38 -8.68 -4.81
C PRO A 358 -35.77 -9.00 -6.17
N GLU A 359 -35.87 -8.10 -7.15
CA GLU A 359 -35.35 -8.30 -8.49
C GLU A 359 -33.91 -7.75 -8.70
N VAL A 360 -33.30 -7.21 -7.64
CA VAL A 360 -31.94 -6.67 -7.62
C VAL A 360 -30.95 -7.77 -7.26
N GLU A 361 -29.79 -7.77 -7.93
CA GLU A 361 -28.65 -8.63 -7.58
C GLU A 361 -27.81 -7.95 -6.48
N TRP A 362 -27.96 -8.44 -5.25
CA TRP A 362 -27.26 -7.91 -4.08
C TRP A 362 -25.87 -8.54 -3.96
N ILE A 363 -24.83 -7.70 -3.97
CA ILE A 363 -23.43 -8.08 -3.83
C ILE A 363 -22.92 -7.57 -2.49
N GLN A 364 -22.59 -8.49 -1.60
CA GLN A 364 -21.99 -8.13 -0.32
C GLN A 364 -20.51 -7.75 -0.52
N VAL A 365 -20.11 -6.64 0.08
CA VAL A 365 -18.74 -6.11 0.03
C VAL A 365 -18.20 -5.86 1.42
N ASP A 366 -16.91 -6.05 1.58
CA ASP A 366 -16.23 -5.86 2.85
C ASP A 366 -16.00 -4.38 3.14
N ASN A 367 -15.81 -3.60 2.08
CA ASN A 367 -15.37 -2.23 2.14
C ASN A 367 -16.21 -1.33 1.23
N ALA A 368 -16.93 -0.38 1.84
CA ALA A 368 -17.72 0.59 1.09
C ALA A 368 -16.83 1.46 0.18
N SER A 369 -15.65 1.88 0.65
CA SER A 369 -14.77 2.77 -0.12
C SER A 369 -14.31 2.18 -1.45
N ALA A 370 -13.98 0.88 -1.49
CA ALA A 370 -13.64 0.18 -2.73
C ALA A 370 -14.84 0.06 -3.68
N ALA A 371 -16.07 -0.06 -3.14
CA ALA A 371 -17.28 -0.17 -3.92
C ALA A 371 -17.64 1.14 -4.65
N PHE A 372 -17.29 2.32 -4.12
CA PHE A 372 -17.46 3.60 -4.83
C PHE A 372 -16.74 3.61 -6.18
N HIS A 373 -15.50 3.10 -6.20
CA HIS A 373 -14.72 3.02 -7.45
C HIS A 373 -15.39 2.08 -8.47
N LYS A 374 -15.88 0.93 -8.02
CA LYS A 374 -16.58 -0.03 -8.89
C LYS A 374 -17.88 0.53 -9.48
N VAL A 375 -18.59 1.35 -8.70
CA VAL A 375 -19.77 2.07 -9.22
C VAL A 375 -19.35 3.08 -10.28
N LYS A 376 -18.28 3.84 -10.04
CA LYS A 376 -17.73 4.79 -11.03
C LYS A 376 -17.33 4.10 -12.34
N GLU A 377 -16.66 2.94 -12.28
CA GLU A 377 -16.23 2.21 -13.47
C GLU A 377 -17.38 1.42 -14.14
N GLY A 378 -18.58 1.39 -13.55
CA GLY A 378 -19.74 0.68 -14.08
C GLY A 378 -19.71 -0.85 -13.86
N GLU A 379 -18.83 -1.34 -13.01
CA GLU A 379 -18.83 -2.75 -12.57
C GLU A 379 -20.03 -3.04 -11.66
N LEU A 380 -20.48 -2.03 -10.92
CA LEU A 380 -21.66 -2.04 -10.08
C LEU A 380 -22.60 -0.91 -10.51
N ASP A 381 -23.90 -1.15 -10.46
CA ASP A 381 -24.91 -0.15 -10.80
C ASP A 381 -25.17 0.81 -9.63
N ALA A 382 -25.07 0.32 -8.39
CA ALA A 382 -25.25 1.12 -7.20
C ALA A 382 -24.50 0.54 -5.98
N LEU A 383 -24.36 1.40 -4.96
CA LEU A 383 -23.82 1.05 -3.63
C LEU A 383 -24.75 1.58 -2.55
N VAL A 384 -25.00 0.79 -1.51
CA VAL A 384 -25.62 1.23 -0.26
C VAL A 384 -24.55 1.82 0.66
N ALA A 385 -24.70 3.09 1.05
CA ALA A 385 -23.80 3.77 1.96
C ALA A 385 -24.59 4.63 2.97
N THR A 386 -23.92 5.15 4.00
CA THR A 386 -24.50 6.21 4.83
C THR A 386 -24.34 7.56 4.12
N GLN A 387 -25.27 8.50 4.34
CA GLN A 387 -25.23 9.81 3.70
C GLN A 387 -23.94 10.57 3.98
N LEU A 388 -23.46 10.54 5.22
CA LEU A 388 -22.22 11.25 5.60
C LEU A 388 -20.99 10.65 4.90
N ASN A 389 -20.88 9.31 4.82
CA ASN A 389 -19.80 8.66 4.08
C ASN A 389 -19.89 8.96 2.58
N SER A 390 -21.08 8.84 2.00
CA SER A 390 -21.27 9.12 0.57
C SER A 390 -20.98 10.57 0.22
N ARG A 391 -21.42 11.54 1.04
CA ARG A 391 -21.12 12.95 0.84
C ARG A 391 -19.61 13.20 0.83
N TYR A 392 -18.89 12.66 1.83
CA TYR A 392 -17.45 12.79 1.89
C TYR A 392 -16.77 12.20 0.65
N MET A 393 -17.13 10.98 0.26
CA MET A 393 -16.52 10.29 -0.88
C MET A 393 -16.81 11.00 -2.20
N ILE A 394 -18.05 11.47 -2.40
CA ILE A 394 -18.43 12.19 -3.62
C ILE A 394 -17.72 13.53 -3.69
N ASP A 395 -17.78 14.34 -2.65
CA ASP A 395 -17.23 15.70 -2.64
C ASP A 395 -15.70 15.71 -2.87
N HIS A 396 -14.99 14.70 -2.38
CA HIS A 396 -13.53 14.66 -2.42
C HIS A 396 -12.92 13.80 -3.55
N TYR A 397 -13.60 12.71 -3.95
CA TYR A 397 -13.00 11.74 -4.88
C TYR A 397 -13.77 11.56 -6.18
N TYR A 398 -15.08 11.82 -6.18
CA TYR A 398 -15.95 11.56 -7.34
C TYR A 398 -16.88 12.74 -7.64
N PRO A 399 -16.39 14.01 -7.65
CA PRO A 399 -17.25 15.18 -7.86
C PRO A 399 -17.84 15.15 -9.28
N ASN A 400 -19.17 15.30 -9.37
CA ASN A 400 -19.95 15.23 -10.61
C ASN A 400 -19.92 13.88 -11.34
N GLU A 401 -19.33 12.85 -10.75
CA GLU A 401 -19.29 11.51 -11.34
C GLU A 401 -20.30 10.57 -10.64
N LEU A 402 -20.43 10.70 -9.31
CA LEU A 402 -21.36 9.92 -8.52
C LEU A 402 -22.37 10.84 -7.81
N TYR A 403 -23.55 10.30 -7.57
CA TYR A 403 -24.65 10.97 -6.90
C TYR A 403 -25.27 10.06 -5.86
N HIS A 404 -25.82 10.62 -4.78
CA HIS A 404 -26.49 9.81 -3.78
C HIS A 404 -27.99 10.17 -3.66
N PHE A 405 -28.80 9.16 -3.34
CA PHE A 405 -30.25 9.25 -3.21
C PHE A 405 -30.71 8.55 -1.93
N LEU A 406 -31.59 9.19 -1.16
CA LEU A 406 -32.12 8.61 0.06
C LEU A 406 -32.84 7.28 -0.21
N ILE A 407 -32.66 6.31 0.67
CA ILE A 407 -33.42 5.06 0.64
C ILE A 407 -34.67 5.26 1.51
N PRO A 408 -35.88 5.33 0.92
CA PRO A 408 -37.09 5.50 1.69
C PRO A 408 -37.47 4.23 2.44
N GLY A 409 -38.13 4.37 3.59
CA GLY A 409 -38.72 3.23 4.31
C GLY A 409 -37.73 2.38 5.12
N VAL A 410 -36.48 2.81 5.23
CA VAL A 410 -35.48 2.15 6.09
C VAL A 410 -35.12 3.03 7.30
N PRO A 411 -34.78 2.46 8.47
CA PRO A 411 -34.30 3.22 9.61
C PRO A 411 -32.96 3.88 9.31
N ASN A 412 -32.66 4.98 10.03
CA ASN A 412 -31.34 5.61 9.91
C ASN A 412 -30.25 4.74 10.55
N ALA A 413 -29.03 4.84 10.02
CA ALA A 413 -27.86 4.29 10.67
C ALA A 413 -27.57 5.04 11.97
N SER A 414 -27.45 4.32 13.06
CA SER A 414 -27.11 4.84 14.39
C SER A 414 -25.68 4.40 14.73
N LEU A 415 -24.75 5.37 14.77
CA LEU A 415 -23.35 5.10 15.11
C LEU A 415 -23.13 5.20 16.61
N SER A 416 -22.48 4.21 17.16
CA SER A 416 -22.24 4.01 18.57
C SER A 416 -20.84 3.46 18.81
N PHE A 417 -20.42 3.35 20.06
CA PHE A 417 -19.27 2.54 20.44
C PHE A 417 -19.75 1.13 20.81
N ALA A 418 -18.96 0.11 20.41
CA ALA A 418 -19.24 -1.27 20.79
C ALA A 418 -18.11 -1.83 21.67
N PHE A 419 -18.48 -2.73 22.60
CA PHE A 419 -17.60 -3.31 23.61
C PHE A 419 -17.81 -4.82 23.70
N PRO A 420 -16.82 -5.60 24.18
CA PRO A 420 -17.04 -6.99 24.56
C PRO A 420 -18.14 -7.10 25.61
N ARG A 421 -18.93 -8.19 25.57
CA ARG A 421 -20.05 -8.39 26.51
C ARG A 421 -19.66 -8.40 27.98
N GLY A 422 -18.42 -8.72 28.29
CA GLY A 422 -17.90 -8.76 29.66
C GLY A 422 -17.51 -7.41 30.27
N GLU A 423 -17.70 -6.29 29.53
CA GLU A 423 -17.18 -4.95 29.90
C GLU A 423 -18.29 -3.91 30.10
N PRO A 424 -19.28 -4.13 30.99
CA PRO A 424 -20.35 -3.17 31.23
C PRO A 424 -19.84 -1.87 31.88
N GLU A 425 -18.79 -1.94 32.72
CA GLU A 425 -18.17 -0.77 33.35
C GLU A 425 -17.55 0.16 32.30
N LEU A 426 -16.85 -0.39 31.32
CA LEU A 426 -16.27 0.40 30.23
C LEU A 426 -17.38 1.10 29.44
N LYS A 427 -18.46 0.37 29.12
CA LYS A 427 -19.63 0.94 28.43
C LYS A 427 -20.19 2.13 29.21
N ASP A 428 -20.39 2.00 30.53
CA ASP A 428 -20.97 3.05 31.37
C ASP A 428 -20.06 4.27 31.47
N ILE A 429 -18.74 4.07 31.60
CA ILE A 429 -17.75 5.16 31.58
C ILE A 429 -17.81 5.90 30.25
N ILE A 430 -17.81 5.18 29.13
CA ILE A 430 -17.85 5.80 27.79
C ILE A 430 -19.19 6.50 27.55
N ASN A 431 -20.34 5.94 27.98
CA ASN A 431 -21.64 6.61 27.89
C ASN A 431 -21.64 7.94 28.66
N LYS A 432 -21.13 7.97 29.89
CA LYS A 432 -21.01 9.21 30.64
C LYS A 432 -20.13 10.23 29.92
N ALA A 433 -19.02 9.79 29.34
CA ALA A 433 -18.13 10.67 28.59
C ALA A 433 -18.79 11.22 27.33
N LEU A 434 -19.51 10.39 26.56
CA LEU A 434 -20.24 10.80 25.36
C LEU A 434 -21.37 11.78 25.70
N ASN A 435 -22.15 11.50 26.73
CA ASN A 435 -23.27 12.36 27.17
C ASN A 435 -22.80 13.73 27.70
N ALA A 436 -21.54 13.84 28.11
CA ALA A 436 -20.93 15.11 28.48
C ALA A 436 -20.51 15.97 27.27
N ILE A 437 -20.46 15.40 26.05
CA ILE A 437 -20.15 16.13 24.83
C ILE A 437 -21.43 16.79 24.29
N PRO A 438 -21.47 18.10 24.12
CA PRO A 438 -22.64 18.76 23.56
C PRO A 438 -22.93 18.25 22.12
N PRO A 439 -24.20 18.03 21.74
CA PRO A 439 -24.55 17.60 20.38
C PRO A 439 -24.01 18.53 19.27
N SER A 440 -23.97 19.84 19.56
CA SER A 440 -23.39 20.85 18.67
C SER A 440 -21.90 20.63 18.41
N GLU A 441 -21.16 20.10 19.38
CA GLU A 441 -19.74 19.76 19.19
C GLU A 441 -19.58 18.51 18.32
N VAL A 442 -20.40 17.48 18.49
CA VAL A 442 -20.41 16.28 17.60
C VAL A 442 -20.70 16.71 16.16
N LEU A 443 -21.69 17.58 15.96
CA LEU A 443 -22.03 18.12 14.64
C LEU A 443 -20.83 18.88 14.04
N ARG A 444 -20.22 19.76 14.83
CA ARG A 444 -19.04 20.54 14.40
C ARG A 444 -17.87 19.65 14.01
N LEU A 445 -17.59 18.60 14.78
CA LEU A 445 -16.53 17.62 14.44
C LEU A 445 -16.85 16.91 13.14
N THR A 446 -18.11 16.52 12.94
CA THR A 446 -18.57 15.88 11.70
C THR A 446 -18.39 16.82 10.50
N GLU A 447 -18.85 18.06 10.58
CA GLU A 447 -18.68 19.07 9.52
C GLU A 447 -17.22 19.42 9.25
N LYS A 448 -16.39 19.46 10.29
CA LYS A 448 -14.92 19.65 10.16
C LYS A 448 -14.33 18.59 9.22
N TRP A 449 -14.63 17.33 9.47
CA TRP A 449 -14.06 16.22 8.69
C TRP A 449 -14.66 16.08 7.29
N ILE A 450 -15.94 16.41 7.12
CA ILE A 450 -16.57 16.46 5.78
C ILE A 450 -15.90 17.53 4.90
N LYS A 451 -15.53 18.67 5.46
CA LYS A 451 -14.92 19.78 4.72
C LYS A 451 -13.40 19.68 4.54
N MET A 452 -12.77 18.69 5.17
CA MET A 452 -11.32 18.51 5.05
C MET A 452 -10.93 18.10 3.63
N PRO A 453 -10.05 18.87 2.94
CA PRO A 453 -9.61 18.51 1.61
C PRO A 453 -8.69 17.29 1.67
N ASN A 454 -8.90 16.37 0.75
CA ASN A 454 -7.97 15.31 0.35
C ASN A 454 -7.25 14.58 1.49
N VAL A 455 -8.03 13.85 2.28
CA VAL A 455 -7.44 12.74 3.04
C VAL A 455 -7.08 11.67 2.01
N THR A 456 -5.80 11.48 1.77
CA THR A 456 -5.36 10.34 0.95
C THR A 456 -5.78 9.07 1.67
N ILE A 457 -6.83 8.42 1.19
CA ILE A 457 -7.11 7.05 1.61
C ILE A 457 -5.95 6.25 1.06
N ASP A 458 -5.15 5.65 1.95
CA ASP A 458 -4.08 4.78 1.50
C ASP A 458 -4.71 3.53 0.87
N THR A 459 -4.93 3.62 -0.44
CA THR A 459 -5.47 2.51 -1.24
C THR A 459 -4.44 1.40 -1.40
N TRP A 460 -3.18 1.62 -0.99
CA TRP A 460 -2.12 0.63 -1.07
C TRP A 460 -2.44 -0.62 -0.24
N ASP A 461 -2.94 -0.44 0.96
CA ASP A 461 -3.33 -1.56 1.83
C ASP A 461 -4.45 -2.41 1.22
N LEU A 462 -5.34 -1.81 0.40
CA LEU A 462 -6.43 -2.52 -0.27
C LEU A 462 -5.94 -3.41 -1.43
N TYR A 463 -4.86 -3.01 -2.10
CA TYR A 463 -4.34 -3.67 -3.31
C TYR A 463 -2.94 -4.26 -3.15
N SER A 464 -2.31 -4.09 -1.99
CA SER A 464 -0.93 -4.54 -1.74
C SER A 464 -0.76 -6.04 -1.96
N GLU A 465 -1.71 -6.86 -1.52
CA GLU A 465 -1.66 -8.32 -1.68
C GLU A 465 -1.71 -8.72 -3.16
N GLN A 466 -2.66 -8.16 -3.93
CA GLN A 466 -2.77 -8.40 -5.36
C GLN A 466 -1.52 -7.90 -6.10
N PHE A 467 -0.99 -6.74 -5.70
CA PHE A 467 0.24 -6.21 -6.26
C PHE A 467 1.43 -7.12 -6.01
N TYR A 468 1.61 -7.65 -4.80
CA TYR A 468 2.69 -8.58 -4.49
C TYR A 468 2.55 -9.90 -5.25
N ILE A 469 1.33 -10.42 -5.40
CA ILE A 469 1.05 -11.64 -6.19
C ILE A 469 1.43 -11.40 -7.65
N VAL A 470 0.93 -10.33 -8.27
CA VAL A 470 1.21 -10.01 -9.67
C VAL A 470 2.71 -9.75 -9.91
N THR A 471 3.36 -9.03 -9.00
CA THR A 471 4.78 -8.73 -9.08
C THR A 471 5.62 -10.01 -8.97
N THR A 472 5.28 -10.89 -8.03
CA THR A 472 5.97 -12.18 -7.84
C THR A 472 5.82 -13.07 -9.07
N LEU A 473 4.60 -13.20 -9.61
CA LEU A 473 4.36 -13.95 -10.84
C LEU A 473 5.12 -13.36 -12.03
N SER A 474 5.17 -12.04 -12.15
CA SER A 474 5.90 -11.35 -13.21
C SER A 474 7.40 -11.62 -13.11
N VAL A 475 7.98 -11.56 -11.91
CA VAL A 475 9.39 -11.87 -11.66
C VAL A 475 9.70 -13.33 -12.00
N LEU A 476 8.82 -14.27 -11.62
CA LEU A 476 8.97 -15.69 -11.96
C LEU A 476 8.91 -15.93 -13.47
N LEU A 477 7.98 -15.27 -14.18
CA LEU A 477 7.87 -15.35 -15.64
C LEU A 477 9.12 -14.82 -16.35
N VAL A 478 9.61 -13.65 -15.93
CA VAL A 478 10.84 -13.06 -16.48
C VAL A 478 12.04 -13.98 -16.18
N GLY A 479 12.16 -14.45 -14.95
CA GLY A 479 13.22 -15.37 -14.53
C GLY A 479 13.21 -16.67 -15.34
N SER A 480 12.05 -17.31 -15.52
CA SER A 480 11.90 -18.52 -16.32
C SER A 480 12.21 -18.27 -17.81
N SER A 481 11.79 -17.13 -18.35
CA SER A 481 12.09 -16.73 -19.73
C SER A 481 13.60 -16.53 -19.95
N LEU A 482 14.30 -15.89 -19.00
CA LEU A 482 15.77 -15.73 -19.07
C LEU A 482 16.51 -17.06 -18.96
N LEU A 483 16.09 -17.95 -18.06
CA LEU A 483 16.64 -19.29 -17.94
C LEU A 483 16.43 -20.11 -19.21
N TRP A 484 15.23 -20.05 -19.79
CA TRP A 484 14.92 -20.71 -21.05
C TRP A 484 15.76 -20.14 -22.20
N GLY A 485 15.89 -18.82 -22.29
CA GLY A 485 16.76 -18.15 -23.26
C GLY A 485 18.22 -18.57 -23.12
N PHE A 486 18.74 -18.65 -21.90
CA PHE A 486 20.09 -19.14 -21.63
C PHE A 486 20.26 -20.61 -22.03
N TYR A 487 19.27 -21.45 -21.70
CA TYR A 487 19.27 -22.86 -22.12
C TYR A 487 19.31 -23.00 -23.65
N LEU A 488 18.46 -22.23 -24.36
CA LEU A 488 18.43 -22.23 -25.82
C LEU A 488 19.78 -21.77 -26.42
N LEU A 489 20.35 -20.68 -25.93
CA LEU A 489 21.66 -20.20 -26.38
C LEU A 489 22.75 -21.25 -26.17
N ARG A 490 22.72 -21.91 -25.01
CA ARG A 490 23.68 -23.00 -24.73
C ARG A 490 23.48 -24.21 -25.67
N SER A 491 22.23 -24.58 -25.94
CA SER A 491 21.88 -25.66 -26.86
C SER A 491 22.31 -25.33 -28.28
N VAL A 492 22.05 -24.12 -28.76
CA VAL A 492 22.49 -23.69 -30.12
C VAL A 492 24.00 -23.66 -30.23
N ARG A 493 24.73 -23.18 -29.22
CA ARG A 493 26.19 -23.19 -29.20
C ARG A 493 26.75 -24.64 -29.28
N ARG A 494 26.17 -25.56 -28.49
CA ARG A 494 26.57 -26.99 -28.54
C ARG A 494 26.33 -27.60 -29.91
N ARG A 495 25.19 -27.34 -30.55
CA ARG A 495 24.88 -27.83 -31.89
C ARG A 495 25.88 -27.30 -32.92
N LYS A 496 26.23 -26.02 -32.88
CA LYS A 496 27.22 -25.43 -33.79
C LYS A 496 28.60 -26.05 -33.63
N VAL A 497 29.06 -26.34 -32.41
CA VAL A 497 30.33 -26.99 -32.15
C VAL A 497 30.33 -28.41 -32.72
N ILE A 498 29.27 -29.20 -32.44
CA ILE A 498 29.16 -30.58 -32.96
C ILE A 498 29.10 -30.60 -34.49
N GLN A 499 28.37 -29.63 -35.08
CA GLN A 499 28.29 -29.52 -36.55
C GLN A 499 29.65 -29.16 -37.15
N GLY A 500 30.39 -28.24 -36.55
CA GLY A 500 31.73 -27.88 -37.00
C GLY A 500 32.72 -29.05 -36.88
N ASP A 501 32.65 -29.83 -35.79
CA ASP A 501 33.49 -31.03 -35.64
C ASP A 501 33.16 -32.09 -36.70
N LEU A 502 31.87 -32.26 -37.02
CA LEU A 502 31.45 -33.20 -38.05
C LEU A 502 31.95 -32.75 -39.45
N GLU A 503 31.79 -31.48 -39.78
CA GLU A 503 32.26 -30.89 -41.04
C GLU A 503 33.81 -31.04 -41.17
N ASN A 504 34.54 -30.81 -40.09
CA ASN A 504 36.00 -31.00 -40.03
C ASN A 504 36.37 -32.47 -40.25
N GLN A 505 35.67 -33.43 -39.64
CA GLN A 505 35.90 -34.85 -39.84
C GLN A 505 35.64 -35.27 -41.29
N ILE A 506 34.55 -34.77 -41.88
CA ILE A 506 34.23 -35.09 -43.29
C ILE A 506 35.33 -34.52 -44.20
N SER A 507 35.71 -33.26 -44.00
CA SER A 507 36.74 -32.58 -44.77
C SER A 507 38.12 -33.30 -44.64
N PHE A 508 38.45 -33.70 -43.41
CA PHE A 508 39.69 -34.45 -43.14
C PHE A 508 39.72 -35.83 -43.85
N ARG A 509 38.61 -36.57 -43.78
CA ARG A 509 38.47 -37.85 -44.50
C ARG A 509 38.64 -37.71 -46.02
N LYS A 510 37.99 -36.64 -46.58
CA LYS A 510 38.11 -36.34 -48.00
C LYS A 510 39.55 -35.97 -48.37
N ALA A 511 40.17 -35.10 -47.60
CA ALA A 511 41.59 -34.74 -47.84
C ALA A 511 42.56 -35.96 -47.76
N LEU A 512 42.32 -36.86 -46.79
CA LEU A 512 43.08 -38.10 -46.70
C LEU A 512 42.91 -38.97 -47.96
N SER A 513 41.69 -39.16 -48.44
CA SER A 513 41.38 -39.90 -49.64
C SER A 513 42.04 -39.28 -50.88
N ASP A 514 41.97 -38.00 -51.04
CA ASP A 514 42.54 -37.23 -52.17
C ASP A 514 44.05 -37.15 -52.12
N SER A 515 44.68 -37.37 -50.96
CA SER A 515 46.17 -37.45 -50.86
C SER A 515 46.76 -38.78 -51.30
N LEU A 516 45.95 -39.80 -51.51
CA LEU A 516 46.44 -41.10 -52.00
C LEU A 516 46.83 -40.96 -53.46
N PRO A 517 48.04 -41.39 -53.82
CA PRO A 517 48.56 -41.26 -55.19
C PRO A 517 47.90 -42.24 -56.19
N ASN A 518 47.29 -43.28 -55.68
CA ASN A 518 46.63 -44.29 -56.49
C ASN A 518 45.13 -44.02 -56.58
N PRO A 519 44.50 -44.21 -57.75
CA PRO A 519 43.08 -44.12 -57.90
C PRO A 519 42.32 -45.02 -56.91
N THR A 520 41.36 -44.45 -56.14
CA THR A 520 40.51 -45.20 -55.23
C THR A 520 39.05 -44.72 -55.39
N TYR A 521 38.13 -45.67 -55.29
CA TYR A 521 36.70 -45.38 -55.42
C TYR A 521 35.89 -46.36 -54.58
N VAL A 522 34.66 -45.92 -54.28
CA VAL A 522 33.72 -46.71 -53.45
C VAL A 522 32.49 -47.00 -54.30
N VAL A 523 32.06 -48.24 -54.29
CA VAL A 523 30.89 -48.71 -55.06
C VAL A 523 29.84 -49.22 -54.07
N ASN A 524 28.59 -48.80 -54.26
CA ASN A 524 27.51 -49.32 -53.48
C ASN A 524 27.12 -50.75 -53.93
N TRP A 525 26.21 -51.36 -53.16
CA TRP A 525 25.66 -52.67 -53.44
C TRP A 525 25.03 -52.85 -54.82
N GLN A 526 24.57 -51.75 -55.43
CA GLN A 526 23.90 -51.71 -56.72
C GLN A 526 24.87 -51.49 -57.89
N GLY A 527 26.20 -51.48 -57.59
CA GLY A 527 27.24 -51.29 -58.58
C GLY A 527 27.48 -49.81 -58.97
N ASN A 528 26.93 -48.84 -58.24
CA ASN A 528 27.15 -47.43 -58.56
C ASN A 528 28.38 -46.89 -57.79
N VAL A 529 29.21 -46.11 -58.46
CA VAL A 529 30.29 -45.36 -57.81
C VAL A 529 29.72 -44.24 -57.01
N ILE A 530 29.87 -44.28 -55.69
CA ILE A 530 29.28 -43.29 -54.73
C ILE A 530 30.33 -42.30 -54.18
N SER A 531 31.60 -42.61 -54.28
CA SER A 531 32.73 -41.75 -53.88
C SER A 531 33.97 -42.14 -54.57
N HIS A 532 34.89 -41.22 -54.81
CA HIS A 532 36.24 -41.46 -55.37
C HIS A 532 37.19 -40.38 -54.84
N ASN A 533 38.49 -40.62 -55.00
CA ASN A 533 39.54 -39.64 -54.74
C ASN A 533 39.90 -38.84 -56.00
N SER A 534 40.70 -37.79 -55.84
CA SER A 534 41.15 -36.96 -56.96
C SER A 534 42.06 -37.74 -57.97
N ALA A 535 42.82 -38.71 -57.53
CA ALA A 535 43.59 -39.54 -58.40
C ALA A 535 42.73 -40.36 -59.35
N PHE A 536 41.57 -40.85 -58.95
CA PHE A 536 40.61 -41.52 -59.83
C PHE A 536 40.05 -40.55 -60.90
N GLU A 537 39.68 -39.34 -60.54
CA GLU A 537 39.20 -38.36 -61.48
C GLU A 537 40.21 -37.96 -62.52
N HIS A 538 41.48 -37.78 -62.11
CA HIS A 538 42.56 -37.38 -63.01
C HIS A 538 43.15 -38.54 -63.89
N TYR A 539 42.80 -39.77 -63.59
CA TYR A 539 43.27 -40.93 -64.35
C TYR A 539 42.61 -41.04 -65.71
N PHE A 540 41.35 -40.57 -65.84
CA PHE A 540 40.58 -40.67 -67.09
C PHE A 540 40.49 -39.30 -67.76
N THR A 541 40.37 -39.31 -69.12
CA THR A 541 39.93 -38.11 -69.83
C THR A 541 38.46 -37.78 -69.49
N ALA A 542 38.03 -36.55 -69.75
CA ALA A 542 36.69 -36.08 -69.35
C ALA A 542 35.51 -36.92 -69.88
N ASP A 543 35.70 -37.50 -71.08
CA ASP A 543 34.66 -38.36 -71.67
C ASP A 543 34.66 -39.76 -71.09
N TYR A 544 35.88 -40.33 -70.89
CA TYR A 544 36.02 -41.62 -70.24
C TYR A 544 35.76 -41.63 -68.75
N TYR A 545 35.93 -40.50 -68.08
CA TYR A 545 35.50 -40.33 -66.69
C TYR A 545 34.01 -40.53 -66.50
N LYS A 546 33.20 -40.04 -67.46
CA LYS A 546 31.75 -40.29 -67.47
C LYS A 546 31.43 -41.76 -67.54
N ASN A 547 32.13 -42.48 -68.39
CA ASN A 547 31.99 -43.94 -68.50
C ASN A 547 32.47 -44.69 -67.27
N ALA A 548 33.50 -44.20 -66.60
CA ALA A 548 34.00 -44.75 -65.32
C ALA A 548 33.02 -44.56 -64.16
N MET A 549 32.13 -43.57 -64.25
CA MET A 549 31.03 -43.30 -63.26
C MET A 549 29.77 -44.09 -63.54
N LEU A 550 29.65 -44.77 -64.66
CA LEU A 550 28.48 -45.60 -65.00
C LEU A 550 28.43 -46.81 -64.03
N PRO A 551 27.23 -47.34 -63.79
CA PRO A 551 27.06 -48.56 -63.00
C PRO A 551 27.93 -49.68 -63.58
N LEU A 552 28.53 -50.47 -62.73
CA LEU A 552 29.44 -51.55 -63.11
C LEU A 552 28.84 -52.59 -64.07
N GLU A 553 27.49 -52.69 -64.10
CA GLU A 553 26.77 -53.59 -65.02
C GLU A 553 26.61 -52.99 -66.42
N ASN A 554 26.95 -51.73 -66.61
CA ASN A 554 26.82 -51.05 -67.90
C ASN A 554 27.95 -51.52 -68.85
N SER A 555 27.62 -51.83 -70.13
CA SER A 555 28.55 -52.29 -71.12
C SER A 555 29.72 -51.34 -71.42
N ASP A 556 29.47 -50.01 -71.19
CA ASP A 556 30.47 -48.98 -71.44
C ASP A 556 31.32 -48.64 -70.22
N SER A 557 31.06 -49.29 -69.07
CA SER A 557 31.90 -49.15 -67.88
C SER A 557 33.26 -49.85 -68.06
N PRO A 558 34.35 -49.14 -67.79
CA PRO A 558 35.70 -49.78 -67.89
C PRO A 558 35.92 -50.85 -66.83
N PHE A 559 35.04 -50.94 -65.83
CA PHE A 559 35.12 -51.88 -64.69
C PHE A 559 34.15 -53.06 -64.82
N LYS A 560 33.43 -53.21 -65.92
CA LYS A 560 32.38 -54.23 -66.09
C LYS A 560 32.89 -55.68 -65.83
N ASP A 561 34.13 -55.97 -66.20
CA ASP A 561 34.72 -57.32 -66.09
C ASP A 561 35.28 -57.56 -64.68
N VAL A 562 35.51 -56.55 -63.88
CA VAL A 562 36.08 -56.64 -62.52
C VAL A 562 35.19 -57.37 -61.56
N PHE A 563 33.88 -57.17 -61.68
CA PHE A 563 32.89 -57.69 -60.73
C PHE A 563 32.06 -58.83 -61.28
N SER A 564 32.32 -59.30 -62.52
CA SER A 564 31.66 -60.46 -63.07
C SER A 564 31.84 -61.72 -62.24
N ASN A 565 32.98 -61.87 -61.56
CA ASN A 565 33.28 -62.94 -60.64
C ASN A 565 32.94 -62.61 -59.16
N ALA A 566 32.60 -61.35 -58.80
CA ALA A 566 32.34 -60.97 -57.43
C ALA A 566 30.97 -61.46 -56.90
N HIS A 567 30.07 -61.84 -57.80
CA HIS A 567 28.75 -62.39 -57.40
C HIS A 567 28.90 -63.85 -56.82
N GLU A 568 29.89 -64.56 -57.14
CA GLU A 568 30.14 -65.90 -56.56
C GLU A 568 30.76 -65.87 -55.15
N VAL A 569 31.40 -64.73 -54.77
CA VAL A 569 32.05 -64.57 -53.46
C VAL A 569 31.05 -64.17 -52.36
N LYS A 570 29.79 -63.98 -52.68
CA LYS A 570 28.70 -63.54 -51.75
C LYS A 570 28.43 -64.51 -50.59
N ALA A 571 28.89 -65.72 -50.63
CA ALA A 571 28.42 -66.76 -49.71
C ALA A 571 29.34 -67.07 -48.52
N GLU A 572 30.58 -66.65 -48.51
CA GLU A 572 31.54 -67.27 -47.58
C GLU A 572 32.29 -66.42 -46.56
N THR A 573 32.13 -65.07 -46.50
CA THR A 573 32.94 -64.34 -45.50
C THR A 573 32.24 -63.14 -44.88
N LYS A 574 31.51 -63.36 -43.78
CA LYS A 574 31.03 -62.30 -42.86
C LYS A 574 32.17 -61.75 -41.97
N GLU A 575 33.35 -62.27 -41.92
CA GLU A 575 34.37 -61.92 -40.90
C GLU A 575 35.81 -61.60 -41.37
N ASN A 576 36.16 -61.75 -42.61
CA ASN A 576 37.53 -61.42 -43.06
C ASN A 576 37.53 -60.32 -44.13
N ARG A 577 38.31 -59.24 -43.88
CA ARG A 577 38.65 -58.21 -44.87
C ARG A 577 39.58 -58.77 -45.88
N THR A 578 39.10 -59.59 -46.80
CA THR A 578 39.89 -60.15 -47.90
C THR A 578 40.00 -59.11 -48.99
N ILE A 579 41.23 -58.77 -49.37
CA ILE A 579 41.51 -57.91 -50.51
C ILE A 579 41.68 -58.83 -51.73
N TYR A 580 40.79 -58.63 -52.68
CA TYR A 580 40.85 -59.32 -53.95
C TYR A 580 41.65 -58.48 -54.94
N THR A 581 42.57 -59.02 -55.67
CA THR A 581 43.40 -58.34 -56.66
C THR A 581 43.31 -59.04 -58.02
N GLN A 582 43.18 -58.23 -59.06
CA GLN A 582 43.09 -58.71 -60.43
C GLN A 582 43.83 -57.76 -61.38
N VAL A 583 44.60 -58.34 -62.31
CA VAL A 583 45.32 -57.57 -63.33
C VAL A 583 44.50 -57.59 -64.62
N PHE A 584 44.16 -56.43 -65.14
CA PHE A 584 43.46 -56.30 -66.44
C PHE A 584 43.85 -55.00 -67.12
N GLU A 585 43.50 -54.90 -68.42
CA GLU A 585 43.72 -53.69 -69.23
C GLU A 585 42.50 -52.76 -69.16
N ILE A 586 42.76 -51.49 -68.91
CA ILE A 586 41.72 -50.42 -68.89
C ILE A 586 42.12 -49.32 -69.87
N ASP A 587 41.11 -48.80 -70.58
CA ASP A 587 41.32 -47.67 -71.45
C ASP A 587 40.99 -46.37 -70.66
N ASN A 588 41.98 -45.50 -70.55
CA ASN A 588 41.79 -44.20 -69.81
C ASN A 588 41.38 -43.04 -70.74
N GLY A 589 41.15 -43.32 -72.02
CA GLY A 589 40.83 -42.33 -73.02
C GLY A 589 42.02 -41.72 -73.76
N ILE A 590 43.24 -42.09 -73.38
CA ILE A 590 44.49 -41.73 -74.09
C ILE A 590 45.15 -42.99 -74.67
N GLU A 591 45.25 -44.00 -73.87
CA GLU A 591 45.87 -45.27 -74.19
C GLU A 591 45.33 -46.38 -73.28
N LYS A 592 45.54 -47.63 -73.73
CA LYS A 592 45.28 -48.79 -72.87
C LYS A 592 46.38 -48.98 -71.84
N ARG A 593 45.99 -49.00 -70.56
CA ARG A 593 46.84 -49.15 -69.43
C ARG A 593 46.62 -50.50 -68.73
N CYS A 594 47.68 -51.11 -68.26
CA CYS A 594 47.59 -52.33 -67.49
C CYS A 594 47.57 -51.97 -65.99
N ILE A 595 46.47 -52.31 -65.33
CA ILE A 595 46.28 -51.98 -63.92
C ILE A 595 46.21 -53.24 -63.05
N ASN A 596 46.77 -53.14 -61.84
CA ASN A 596 46.53 -54.11 -60.79
C ASN A 596 45.43 -53.56 -59.89
N HIS A 597 44.21 -54.00 -60.15
CA HIS A 597 43.03 -53.56 -59.43
C HIS A 597 42.81 -54.40 -58.18
N TRP A 598 42.41 -53.72 -57.07
CA TRP A 598 42.04 -54.40 -55.85
C TRP A 598 40.68 -53.91 -55.38
N HIS A 599 39.94 -54.79 -54.71
CA HIS A 599 38.68 -54.40 -54.02
C HIS A 599 38.54 -55.19 -52.73
N THR A 600 37.81 -54.58 -51.76
CA THR A 600 37.47 -55.18 -50.47
C THR A 600 36.07 -54.79 -50.06
N LEU A 601 35.36 -55.73 -49.42
CA LEU A 601 34.03 -55.45 -48.87
C LEU A 601 34.13 -54.72 -47.52
N CYS A 602 33.38 -53.62 -47.36
CA CYS A 602 33.35 -52.88 -46.14
C CYS A 602 31.87 -52.72 -45.68
N ASN A 603 31.56 -53.23 -44.47
CA ASN A 603 30.26 -53.06 -43.86
C ASN A 603 30.19 -51.70 -43.17
N LEU A 604 29.22 -50.86 -43.49
CA LEU A 604 29.00 -49.56 -42.82
C LEU A 604 28.20 -49.77 -41.51
N PRO A 605 28.74 -49.36 -40.35
CA PRO A 605 28.06 -49.58 -39.04
C PRO A 605 26.68 -48.95 -38.89
N ALA A 606 26.36 -47.93 -39.70
CA ALA A 606 25.11 -47.17 -39.60
C ALA A 606 24.06 -47.54 -40.69
N SER A 607 24.38 -48.49 -41.59
CA SER A 607 23.46 -48.96 -42.61
C SER A 607 23.67 -50.44 -42.86
N ASP A 608 22.59 -51.19 -43.11
CA ASP A 608 22.65 -52.60 -43.50
C ASP A 608 23.26 -52.82 -44.89
N ASN A 609 23.79 -51.79 -45.51
CA ASN A 609 24.32 -51.79 -46.83
C ASN A 609 25.85 -51.90 -46.77
N ALA A 610 26.40 -53.00 -47.32
CA ALA A 610 27.83 -53.15 -47.57
C ALA A 610 28.24 -52.30 -48.79
N VAL A 611 29.46 -51.79 -48.80
CA VAL A 611 30.11 -51.13 -49.94
C VAL A 611 31.41 -51.77 -50.29
N TYR A 612 31.81 -51.75 -51.57
CA TYR A 612 33.12 -52.12 -52.00
C TYR A 612 34.03 -50.91 -52.05
N ILE A 613 35.15 -50.97 -51.36
CA ILE A 613 36.24 -50.01 -51.50
C ILE A 613 37.22 -50.60 -52.54
N CYS A 614 37.46 -49.86 -53.57
CA CYS A 614 38.24 -50.29 -54.74
C CYS A 614 39.37 -49.32 -55.01
N GLY A 615 40.37 -49.79 -55.67
CA GLY A 615 41.47 -48.99 -56.18
C GLY A 615 42.37 -49.77 -57.09
N TRP A 616 43.30 -49.11 -57.70
CA TRP A 616 44.31 -49.79 -58.55
C TRP A 616 45.64 -49.06 -58.53
N GLN A 617 46.64 -49.80 -58.96
CA GLN A 617 47.96 -49.29 -59.30
C GLN A 617 48.20 -49.52 -60.80
N ASP A 618 48.62 -48.48 -61.49
CA ASP A 618 49.07 -48.61 -62.89
C ASP A 618 50.40 -49.35 -62.89
N ILE A 619 50.42 -50.46 -63.55
CA ILE A 619 51.62 -51.36 -63.69
C ILE A 619 52.06 -51.50 -65.13
N THR A 620 51.62 -50.61 -66.03
CA THR A 620 51.87 -50.64 -67.46
C THR A 620 53.38 -50.69 -67.72
N GLU A 621 54.13 -49.74 -67.17
CA GLU A 621 55.60 -49.68 -67.33
C GLU A 621 56.32 -50.95 -66.78
N THR A 622 55.83 -51.43 -65.63
CA THR A 622 56.39 -52.64 -65.01
C THR A 622 56.18 -53.88 -65.89
N ARG A 623 54.99 -53.98 -66.47
CA ARG A 623 54.63 -55.10 -67.34
C ARG A 623 55.37 -55.04 -68.68
N ASP A 624 55.52 -53.88 -69.26
CA ASP A 624 56.28 -53.66 -70.47
C ASP A 624 57.78 -54.02 -70.27
N LEU A 625 58.30 -53.64 -69.08
CA LEU A 625 59.67 -54.02 -68.74
C LEU A 625 59.82 -55.53 -68.55
N ILE A 626 58.87 -56.21 -67.94
CA ILE A 626 58.86 -57.67 -67.78
C ILE A 626 58.78 -58.37 -69.15
N ASN A 627 57.84 -57.89 -69.99
CA ASN A 627 57.71 -58.43 -71.35
C ASN A 627 58.95 -58.21 -72.18
N ALA A 628 59.61 -57.08 -72.07
CA ALA A 628 60.85 -56.78 -72.72
C ALA A 628 61.99 -57.73 -72.24
N LEU A 629 62.04 -57.98 -70.91
CA LEU A 629 62.99 -58.92 -70.31
C LEU A 629 62.70 -60.38 -70.71
N GLU A 630 61.47 -60.80 -70.87
CA GLU A 630 61.07 -62.10 -71.34
C GLU A 630 61.43 -62.30 -72.81
N VAL A 631 61.20 -61.31 -73.64
CA VAL A 631 61.60 -61.31 -75.05
C VAL A 631 63.14 -61.39 -75.17
N GLU A 632 63.84 -60.70 -74.31
CA GLU A 632 65.32 -60.79 -74.25
C GLU A 632 65.82 -62.17 -73.77
N LYS A 633 65.10 -62.85 -72.89
CA LYS A 633 65.37 -64.21 -72.38
C LYS A 633 65.06 -65.26 -73.43
N ILE A 634 64.12 -65.05 -74.35
CA ILE A 634 63.82 -65.96 -75.48
C ILE A 634 64.83 -65.80 -76.63
N LYS A 635 65.48 -64.60 -76.65
CA LYS A 635 66.56 -64.34 -77.68
C LYS A 635 67.93 -64.78 -77.24
N ARG A 636 68.15 -65.23 -75.97
CA ARG A 636 69.35 -65.91 -75.48
C ARG A 636 69.12 -67.43 -75.48
#